data_eabebed982fa525de12aae286da81ebe
#
_entry.id   eabebed982fa525de12aae286da81ebe
#
_cell.length_a   1.000
_cell.length_b   1.000
_cell.length_c   1.000
_cell.angle_alpha   90.00
_cell.angle_beta   90.00
_cell.angle_gamma   90.00
#
_symmetry.space_group_name_H-M   'P 1'
#
loop_
_entity.id
_entity.type
_entity.pdbx_description
1 polymer ?
#
loop_
_entity_poly.entity_id
_entity_poly.type
_entity_poly.pdbx_seq_one_letter_code
_entity_poly.pdbx_strand_id
1 'polypeptide(L)'
;MKKIVLATAIFFSGIFFTNAQNATPLKKQFIFSAIKGTVSKPDSVTLPPATITARFFSGDTSSFKILSYKKLKLILVFTPSPDFIGITKAKLQVRTSSGNTILKLIGLSTKGLEGENEPTLATVADALGYKINIGWTTLANHILPELQGDEIPYSLFHKAGKGKVEIIPVARYSPDFELPFGYYIDSAEKPEMHQVGVLAKTNEYPEHQCLFPAIASGGNSFDPGNHIFGFYATGPTHTAYSEDVWNMLFYPANAVRATRIYPLKDSTGKLINNNYLLCYEEAKNGDFNDYVFVLKNITPVTTDLFTSLFNGKNLDGWHTFLKDIGKNADPDTNFIVQDNTLHVVGKDLGYAITEKEYSNFHFKIDFKWGERRWGSRTKEKRDAGVCYNIPMNEPDSIWPRSIECQIQEGDVGDFWLLGFSIIKVKGVQNQPDNHTRMQKYTDGEKPTGEWNTVEIISYNGKCVQIVNGIVVNVGEEASVKSGRLLMQSEYAEVYYRNVKIRKL
;
A
#
# COMPACT_ATOMS: atom_id res chain seq x y z
N MET A 1 87.12 -3.34 -43.82
CA MET A 1 85.72 -2.90 -43.78
C MET A 1 85.17 -3.21 -42.39
N LYS A 2 85.15 -2.21 -41.52
CA LYS A 2 84.69 -2.36 -40.11
C LYS A 2 83.24 -1.98 -40.09
N LYS A 3 82.38 -2.89 -39.59
CA LYS A 3 80.94 -2.65 -39.31
C LYS A 3 80.84 -2.04 -37.91
N ILE A 4 80.26 -0.85 -37.85
CA ILE A 4 79.90 -0.14 -36.65
C ILE A 4 78.49 -0.67 -36.22
N VAL A 5 78.41 -1.19 -35.02
CA VAL A 5 77.14 -1.56 -34.40
C VAL A 5 76.71 -0.43 -33.50
N LEU A 6 75.60 0.20 -33.82
CA LEU A 6 74.98 1.25 -33.01
C LEU A 6 74.05 0.57 -32.00
N ALA A 7 74.34 0.69 -30.71
CA ALA A 7 73.47 0.21 -29.63
C ALA A 7 72.46 1.32 -29.25
N THR A 8 71.21 1.09 -29.48
CA THR A 8 70.09 1.96 -29.07
C THR A 8 69.71 1.63 -27.66
N ALA A 9 69.97 2.53 -26.71
CA ALA A 9 69.48 2.40 -25.34
C ALA A 9 67.97 2.79 -25.27
N ILE A 10 67.09 1.83 -24.91
CA ILE A 10 65.69 2.10 -24.66
C ILE A 10 65.59 2.46 -23.19
N PHE A 11 65.20 3.71 -22.89
CA PHE A 11 64.79 4.18 -21.57
C PHE A 11 63.35 3.72 -21.34
N PHE A 12 63.14 2.77 -20.44
CA PHE A 12 61.83 2.46 -19.86
C PHE A 12 61.52 3.52 -18.80
N SER A 13 60.68 4.50 -19.16
CA SER A 13 60.02 5.35 -18.16
C SER A 13 58.88 4.55 -17.49
N GLY A 14 59.14 4.07 -16.28
CA GLY A 14 58.12 3.43 -15.44
C GLY A 14 57.07 4.46 -15.10
N ILE A 15 55.86 4.32 -15.70
CA ILE A 15 54.69 5.05 -15.27
C ILE A 15 54.20 4.35 -13.97
N PHE A 16 54.52 4.96 -12.83
CA PHE A 16 53.88 4.59 -11.57
C PHE A 16 52.42 5.01 -11.64
N PHE A 17 51.54 4.05 -11.92
CA PHE A 17 50.11 4.19 -11.63
C PHE A 17 49.96 4.22 -10.10
N THR A 18 49.87 5.41 -9.53
CA THR A 18 49.35 5.56 -8.18
C THR A 18 47.88 5.07 -8.21
N ASN A 19 47.61 3.91 -7.63
CA ASN A 19 46.26 3.49 -7.30
C ASN A 19 45.67 4.55 -6.37
N ALA A 20 44.93 5.49 -6.93
CA ALA A 20 44.01 6.30 -6.16
C ALA A 20 42.98 5.33 -5.60
N GLN A 21 43.19 4.85 -4.38
CA GLN A 21 42.13 4.18 -3.62
C GLN A 21 40.95 5.12 -3.65
N ASN A 22 39.83 4.66 -4.22
CA ASN A 22 38.56 5.36 -4.20
C ASN A 22 38.20 5.58 -2.73
N ALA A 23 38.54 6.74 -2.19
CA ALA A 23 38.20 7.12 -0.83
C ALA A 23 36.70 7.19 -0.75
N THR A 24 36.10 6.37 0.13
CA THR A 24 34.67 6.44 0.41
C THR A 24 34.31 7.89 0.74
N PRO A 25 33.29 8.48 0.07
CA PRO A 25 32.96 9.88 0.31
C PRO A 25 32.59 10.10 1.77
N LEU A 26 33.09 11.18 2.36
CA LEU A 26 32.82 11.51 3.75
C LEU A 26 31.32 11.65 4.02
N LYS A 27 30.80 10.88 4.99
CA LYS A 27 29.43 11.03 5.48
C LYS A 27 29.21 12.46 5.98
N LYS A 28 28.31 13.21 5.35
CA LYS A 28 28.08 14.64 5.62
C LYS A 28 26.85 14.92 6.48
N GLN A 29 26.02 13.93 6.74
CA GLN A 29 24.81 14.06 7.55
C GLN A 29 24.71 12.91 8.53
N PHE A 30 24.32 13.23 9.77
CA PHE A 30 24.09 12.31 10.86
C PHE A 30 22.69 12.57 11.38
N ILE A 31 21.92 11.51 11.55
CA ILE A 31 20.54 11.57 12.05
C ILE A 31 20.44 10.60 13.21
N PHE A 32 19.94 11.10 14.34
CA PHE A 32 19.81 10.38 15.58
C PHE A 32 18.36 10.41 16.05
N SER A 33 17.96 9.44 16.86
CA SER A 33 16.74 9.50 17.65
C SER A 33 17.01 9.06 19.09
N ALA A 34 16.28 9.65 20.02
CA ALA A 34 16.33 9.30 21.43
C ALA A 34 15.03 9.72 22.11
N ILE A 35 14.65 9.01 23.16
CA ILE A 35 13.64 9.50 24.09
C ILE A 35 14.24 10.70 24.85
N LYS A 36 13.44 11.74 25.09
CA LYS A 36 13.87 12.93 25.84
C LYS A 36 14.61 12.55 27.12
N GLY A 37 15.73 13.21 27.39
CA GLY A 37 16.57 12.94 28.54
C GLY A 37 17.41 11.66 28.48
N THR A 38 17.35 10.89 27.39
CA THR A 38 18.22 9.71 27.17
C THR A 38 19.31 9.98 26.12
N VAL A 39 20.18 9.00 25.89
CA VAL A 39 21.26 9.11 24.92
C VAL A 39 20.94 8.22 23.72
N SER A 40 21.08 8.75 22.50
CA SER A 40 20.91 7.98 21.26
C SER A 40 21.97 6.89 21.10
N LYS A 41 21.72 5.96 20.17
CA LYS A 41 22.79 5.13 19.62
C LYS A 41 23.91 6.01 19.09
N PRO A 42 25.20 5.60 19.29
CA PRO A 42 26.34 6.31 18.70
C PRO A 42 26.40 6.09 17.19
N ASP A 43 26.80 7.12 16.46
CA ASP A 43 27.16 7.04 15.04
C ASP A 43 28.56 7.57 14.82
N SER A 44 29.24 7.11 13.78
CA SER A 44 30.64 7.43 13.59
C SER A 44 31.01 7.73 12.13
N VAL A 45 32.09 8.50 11.99
CA VAL A 45 32.70 8.77 10.67
C VAL A 45 34.22 8.74 10.79
N THR A 46 34.87 8.22 9.75
CA THR A 46 36.31 8.35 9.58
C THR A 46 36.61 9.67 8.87
N LEU A 47 37.33 10.53 9.54
CA LEU A 47 37.73 11.82 9.01
C LEU A 47 38.95 11.69 8.09
N PRO A 48 39.15 12.62 7.16
CA PRO A 48 40.36 12.64 6.30
C PRO A 48 41.66 12.68 7.14
N PRO A 49 42.76 12.05 6.69
CA PRO A 49 44.02 12.06 7.42
C PRO A 49 44.60 13.46 7.70
N ALA A 50 44.27 14.43 6.85
CA ALA A 50 44.67 15.83 6.99
C ALA A 50 43.77 16.64 7.96
N THR A 51 42.93 15.98 8.76
CA THR A 51 42.05 16.68 9.72
C THR A 51 42.84 17.31 10.86
N ILE A 52 42.67 18.62 11.02
CA ILE A 52 43.30 19.43 12.07
C ILE A 52 42.40 19.54 13.28
N THR A 53 41.09 19.83 13.07
CA THR A 53 40.12 19.99 14.13
C THR A 53 38.73 19.53 13.71
N ALA A 54 37.92 19.08 14.68
CA ALA A 54 36.48 18.85 14.54
C ALA A 54 35.80 19.55 15.72
N ARG A 55 34.90 20.52 15.47
CA ARG A 55 34.23 21.29 16.53
C ARG A 55 32.80 21.64 16.12
N PHE A 56 31.94 21.73 17.11
CA PHE A 56 30.59 22.27 16.91
C PHE A 56 30.68 23.73 16.42
N PHE A 57 29.81 24.07 15.49
CA PHE A 57 29.92 25.33 14.74
C PHE A 57 28.68 26.22 14.86
N SER A 58 27.48 25.62 14.74
CA SER A 58 26.21 26.36 14.78
C SER A 58 25.03 25.44 15.08
N GLY A 59 23.88 26.01 15.41
CA GLY A 59 22.67 25.32 15.82
C GLY A 59 22.67 24.99 17.31
N ASP A 60 21.75 24.13 17.75
CA ASP A 60 21.72 23.65 19.12
C ASP A 60 22.79 22.55 19.33
N THR A 61 24.00 23.02 19.63
CA THR A 61 25.14 22.12 19.82
C THR A 61 25.15 21.45 21.21
N SER A 62 24.37 21.93 22.16
CA SER A 62 24.30 21.38 23.52
C SER A 62 23.71 19.96 23.56
N SER A 63 22.83 19.66 22.61
CA SER A 63 22.19 18.35 22.45
C SER A 63 23.06 17.30 21.76
N PHE A 64 24.25 17.64 21.27
CA PHE A 64 25.16 16.71 20.61
C PHE A 64 26.49 16.63 21.33
N LYS A 65 27.05 15.42 21.44
CA LYS A 65 28.35 15.20 22.10
C LYS A 65 29.28 14.38 21.21
N ILE A 66 30.57 14.73 21.27
CA ILE A 66 31.66 13.91 20.76
C ILE A 66 32.06 12.95 21.87
N LEU A 67 31.75 11.64 21.72
CA LEU A 67 32.14 10.62 22.67
C LEU A 67 33.63 10.28 22.56
N SER A 68 34.14 10.25 21.34
CA SER A 68 35.52 9.87 21.07
C SER A 68 36.01 10.45 19.75
N TYR A 69 37.28 10.86 19.77
CA TYR A 69 38.02 11.20 18.57
C TYR A 69 39.38 10.52 18.65
N LYS A 70 39.51 9.30 18.13
CA LYS A 70 40.75 8.51 18.13
C LYS A 70 41.02 7.99 16.73
N LYS A 71 42.29 8.03 16.29
CA LYS A 71 42.72 7.52 14.97
C LYS A 71 41.84 8.03 13.82
N LEU A 72 41.48 9.32 13.84
CA LEU A 72 40.56 9.97 12.88
C LEU A 72 39.11 9.46 12.88
N LYS A 73 38.74 8.52 13.74
CA LYS A 73 37.35 8.08 13.92
C LYS A 73 36.66 9.01 14.93
N LEU A 74 35.66 9.74 14.44
CA LEU A 74 34.78 10.60 15.23
C LEU A 74 33.52 9.83 15.58
N ILE A 75 33.19 9.74 16.87
CA ILE A 75 31.96 9.10 17.37
C ILE A 75 31.09 10.18 18.00
N LEU A 76 29.85 10.26 17.52
CA LEU A 76 28.87 11.25 17.93
C LEU A 76 27.64 10.57 18.56
N VAL A 77 27.00 11.27 19.51
CA VAL A 77 25.70 10.95 20.05
C VAL A 77 24.83 12.19 20.16
N PHE A 78 23.53 11.96 20.22
CA PHE A 78 22.50 12.94 20.53
C PHE A 78 21.99 12.71 21.95
N THR A 79 21.90 13.76 22.72
CA THR A 79 21.39 13.73 24.12
C THR A 79 20.44 14.90 24.29
N PRO A 80 19.15 14.72 23.94
CA PRO A 80 18.17 15.80 24.07
C PRO A 80 17.93 16.19 25.50
N SER A 81 17.53 17.43 25.72
CA SER A 81 17.05 17.89 27.04
C SER A 81 15.84 17.05 27.50
N PRO A 82 15.70 16.79 28.81
CA PRO A 82 14.52 16.11 29.36
C PRO A 82 13.18 16.79 29.05
N ASP A 83 13.20 18.10 28.78
CA ASP A 83 11.98 18.87 28.51
C ASP A 83 11.72 19.13 27.04
N PHE A 84 12.62 18.70 26.15
CA PHE A 84 12.50 18.96 24.72
C PHE A 84 11.96 17.75 23.93
N ILE A 85 10.94 17.99 23.13
CA ILE A 85 10.39 17.05 22.15
C ILE A 85 10.42 17.70 20.78
N GLY A 86 10.86 16.96 19.75
CA GLY A 86 10.94 17.45 18.38
C GLY A 86 12.33 17.35 17.77
N ILE A 87 12.58 18.12 16.72
CA ILE A 87 13.80 18.02 15.91
C ILE A 87 14.80 19.09 16.32
N THR A 88 16.00 18.66 16.68
CA THR A 88 17.15 19.50 16.95
C THR A 88 18.14 19.43 15.78
N LYS A 89 18.71 20.55 15.37
CA LYS A 89 19.68 20.64 14.28
C LYS A 89 20.93 21.36 14.72
N ALA A 90 22.10 20.79 14.41
CA ALA A 90 23.41 21.41 14.63
C ALA A 90 24.35 21.15 13.46
N LYS A 91 25.45 21.86 13.44
CA LYS A 91 26.54 21.69 12.48
C LYS A 91 27.86 21.50 13.21
N LEU A 92 28.64 20.54 12.73
CA LEU A 92 30.02 20.30 13.17
C LEU A 92 30.94 20.61 12.02
N GLN A 93 31.92 21.49 12.25
CA GLN A 93 32.97 21.86 11.29
C GLN A 93 34.16 20.94 11.46
N VAL A 94 34.54 20.30 10.38
CA VAL A 94 35.80 19.55 10.25
C VAL A 94 36.76 20.41 9.43
N ARG A 95 37.86 20.85 10.03
CA ARG A 95 38.92 21.61 9.36
C ARG A 95 40.08 20.69 8.94
N THR A 96 40.46 20.77 7.69
CA THR A 96 41.63 20.07 7.15
C THR A 96 42.64 21.08 6.60
N SER A 97 43.82 20.62 6.21
CA SER A 97 44.80 21.46 5.53
C SER A 97 44.33 21.97 4.15
N SER A 98 43.37 21.28 3.53
CA SER A 98 42.83 21.60 2.20
C SER A 98 41.47 22.35 2.25
N GLY A 99 40.90 22.60 3.45
CA GLY A 99 39.65 23.34 3.58
C GLY A 99 38.77 22.87 4.72
N ASN A 100 37.52 23.37 4.75
CA ASN A 100 36.54 23.05 5.77
C ASN A 100 35.41 22.18 5.20
N THR A 101 34.98 21.19 5.94
CA THR A 101 33.78 20.39 5.66
C THR A 101 32.79 20.57 6.78
N ILE A 102 31.52 20.77 6.46
CA ILE A 102 30.45 20.86 7.43
C ILE A 102 29.69 19.53 7.48
N LEU A 103 29.60 18.93 8.65
CA LEU A 103 28.75 17.79 8.96
C LEU A 103 27.44 18.32 9.55
N LYS A 104 26.32 17.91 8.98
CA LYS A 104 24.98 18.24 9.47
C LYS A 104 24.56 17.21 10.51
N LEU A 105 24.06 17.66 11.65
CA LEU A 105 23.56 16.83 12.74
C LEU A 105 22.07 17.10 12.92
N ILE A 106 21.28 16.06 12.94
CA ILE A 106 19.83 16.11 13.17
C ILE A 106 19.54 15.12 14.30
N GLY A 107 18.80 15.55 15.30
CA GLY A 107 18.36 14.71 16.40
C GLY A 107 16.84 14.79 16.56
N LEU A 108 16.16 13.65 16.59
CA LEU A 108 14.74 13.52 16.91
C LEU A 108 14.60 13.11 18.36
N SER A 109 14.01 13.98 19.18
CA SER A 109 13.63 13.70 20.58
C SER A 109 12.16 13.32 20.63
N THR A 110 11.85 12.14 21.19
CA THR A 110 10.49 11.64 21.38
C THR A 110 10.06 11.73 22.83
N LYS A 111 8.75 11.74 23.09
CA LYS A 111 8.20 11.85 24.45
C LYS A 111 8.42 10.58 25.27
N GLY A 112 8.33 9.41 24.64
CA GLY A 112 8.44 8.11 25.28
C GLY A 112 8.27 6.99 24.26
N LEU A 113 7.87 5.82 24.77
CA LEU A 113 7.55 4.64 23.98
C LEU A 113 6.06 4.59 23.71
N GLU A 114 5.68 4.13 22.53
CA GLU A 114 4.35 3.77 22.05
C GLU A 114 3.20 4.80 22.22
N GLY A 115 2.24 4.72 21.36
CA GLY A 115 1.01 5.50 21.37
C GLY A 115 1.25 7.01 21.23
N GLU A 116 0.60 7.82 22.04
CA GLU A 116 0.70 9.29 22.02
C GLU A 116 2.13 9.84 22.31
N ASN A 117 3.09 8.96 22.59
CA ASN A 117 4.48 9.33 22.86
C ASN A 117 5.35 9.32 21.61
N GLU A 118 4.85 8.75 20.54
CA GLU A 118 5.55 8.60 19.26
C GLU A 118 5.58 9.91 18.46
N PRO A 119 6.54 10.08 17.53
CA PRO A 119 6.50 11.19 16.59
C PRO A 119 5.49 10.91 15.48
N THR A 120 4.83 11.93 14.95
CA THR A 120 4.01 11.78 13.74
C THR A 120 4.86 11.38 12.54
N LEU A 121 4.27 10.73 11.54
CA LEU A 121 4.96 10.40 10.30
C LEU A 121 5.56 11.63 9.62
N ALA A 122 4.87 12.78 9.69
CA ALA A 122 5.40 14.05 9.18
C ALA A 122 6.70 14.47 9.91
N THR A 123 6.74 14.31 11.24
CA THR A 123 7.94 14.58 12.04
C THR A 123 9.07 13.60 11.70
N VAL A 124 8.75 12.33 11.47
CA VAL A 124 9.72 11.31 11.02
C VAL A 124 10.32 11.71 9.66
N ALA A 125 9.50 12.06 8.68
CA ALA A 125 9.96 12.48 7.36
C ALA A 125 10.87 13.72 7.43
N ASP A 126 10.50 14.72 8.23
CA ASP A 126 11.31 15.94 8.46
C ASP A 126 12.66 15.62 9.13
N ALA A 127 12.68 14.72 10.13
CA ALA A 127 13.91 14.30 10.81
C ALA A 127 14.86 13.57 9.83
N LEU A 128 14.32 12.77 8.93
CA LEU A 128 15.07 12.11 7.88
C LEU A 128 15.57 13.08 6.79
N GLY A 129 15.09 14.32 6.79
CA GLY A 129 15.46 15.36 5.84
C GLY A 129 14.68 15.30 4.52
N TYR A 130 13.49 14.68 4.52
CA TYR A 130 12.60 14.61 3.37
C TYR A 130 11.47 15.64 3.49
N LYS A 131 11.27 16.44 2.46
CA LYS A 131 10.20 17.43 2.40
C LYS A 131 8.99 16.87 1.64
N ILE A 132 8.24 16.00 2.30
CA ILE A 132 7.06 15.31 1.77
C ILE A 132 5.81 15.88 2.47
N ASN A 133 4.76 16.16 1.70
CA ASN A 133 3.46 16.44 2.28
C ASN A 133 2.78 15.10 2.63
N ILE A 134 2.78 14.76 3.92
CA ILE A 134 2.14 13.54 4.43
C ILE A 134 0.60 13.68 4.46
N GLY A 135 0.08 14.91 4.49
CA GLY A 135 -1.35 15.19 4.59
C GLY A 135 -1.84 15.47 6.02
N TRP A 136 -1.07 15.11 7.06
CA TRP A 136 -1.36 15.41 8.46
C TRP A 136 -0.06 15.57 9.27
N THR A 137 -0.16 16.24 10.41
CA THR A 137 0.98 16.55 11.29
C THR A 137 0.77 16.11 12.73
N THR A 138 -0.31 15.42 13.02
CA THR A 138 -0.68 14.92 14.35
C THR A 138 -0.88 13.42 14.31
N LEU A 139 -0.79 12.75 15.45
CA LEU A 139 -1.21 11.36 15.62
C LEU A 139 -2.74 11.34 15.60
N ALA A 140 -3.32 10.94 14.48
CA ALA A 140 -4.77 10.88 14.29
C ALA A 140 -5.12 9.71 13.37
N ASN A 141 -6.37 9.30 13.39
CA ASN A 141 -6.86 8.21 12.56
C ASN A 141 -6.96 8.63 11.09
N HIS A 142 -6.05 8.14 10.26
CA HIS A 142 -5.97 8.39 8.82
C HIS A 142 -6.09 7.11 7.98
N ILE A 143 -6.76 6.09 8.49
CA ILE A 143 -6.99 4.81 7.77
C ILE A 143 -8.03 4.91 6.64
N LEU A 144 -8.53 6.09 6.35
CA LEU A 144 -9.48 6.36 5.28
C LEU A 144 -8.93 5.93 3.92
N PRO A 145 -9.80 5.52 2.98
CA PRO A 145 -9.40 5.08 1.65
C PRO A 145 -8.81 6.18 0.77
N GLU A 146 -9.09 7.45 1.08
CA GLU A 146 -8.61 8.59 0.31
C GLU A 146 -7.09 8.77 0.42
N LEU A 147 -6.49 9.19 -0.69
CA LEU A 147 -5.07 9.55 -0.73
C LEU A 147 -4.78 10.76 0.16
N GLN A 148 -3.65 10.73 0.85
CA GLN A 148 -3.23 11.77 1.76
C GLN A 148 -1.98 12.50 1.28
N GLY A 149 -2.07 13.82 1.17
CA GLY A 149 -0.93 14.65 0.79
C GLY A 149 -0.31 14.29 -0.58
N ASP A 150 0.97 13.93 -0.58
CA ASP A 150 1.72 13.52 -1.78
C ASP A 150 1.61 12.01 -2.07
N GLU A 151 0.73 11.27 -1.41
CA GLU A 151 0.57 9.82 -1.56
C GLU A 151 0.25 9.44 -3.01
N ILE A 152 0.83 8.31 -3.48
CA ILE A 152 0.54 7.77 -4.82
C ILE A 152 -0.54 6.66 -4.76
N PRO A 153 -1.38 6.53 -5.80
CA PRO A 153 -2.42 5.50 -5.86
C PRO A 153 -1.92 4.12 -6.33
N TYR A 154 -0.63 3.88 -6.23
CA TYR A 154 0.01 2.68 -6.77
C TYR A 154 0.64 1.86 -5.65
N SER A 155 0.42 0.56 -5.66
CA SER A 155 0.86 -0.40 -4.65
C SER A 155 1.77 -1.50 -5.20
N LEU A 156 1.87 -1.60 -6.52
CA LEU A 156 2.74 -2.54 -7.23
C LEU A 156 3.80 -1.80 -8.05
N PHE A 157 4.93 -2.46 -8.26
CA PHE A 157 6.12 -1.87 -8.83
C PHE A 157 6.83 -2.79 -9.81
N HIS A 158 7.61 -2.16 -10.69
CA HIS A 158 8.68 -2.77 -11.45
C HIS A 158 10.04 -2.30 -10.92
N LYS A 159 11.09 -3.06 -11.17
CA LYS A 159 12.46 -2.58 -11.03
C LYS A 159 12.74 -1.49 -12.06
N ALA A 160 13.19 -0.30 -11.61
CA ALA A 160 13.34 0.87 -12.47
C ALA A 160 14.57 0.81 -13.38
N GLY A 161 15.65 0.19 -12.94
CA GLY A 161 16.91 0.16 -13.69
C GLY A 161 17.81 -1.03 -13.34
N LYS A 162 19.03 -1.00 -13.82
CA LYS A 162 20.04 -2.01 -13.48
C LYS A 162 20.34 -1.99 -11.97
N GLY A 163 20.71 -3.14 -11.41
CA GLY A 163 21.03 -3.28 -10.00
C GLY A 163 19.86 -3.84 -9.19
N LYS A 164 20.05 -3.95 -7.90
CA LYS A 164 19.05 -4.43 -6.97
C LYS A 164 18.06 -3.34 -6.59
N VAL A 165 16.87 -3.74 -6.20
CA VAL A 165 15.94 -2.91 -5.44
C VAL A 165 16.44 -2.85 -4.00
N GLU A 166 16.35 -1.66 -3.38
CA GLU A 166 16.66 -1.51 -1.96
C GLU A 166 15.36 -1.23 -1.19
N ILE A 167 15.21 -1.88 -0.04
CA ILE A 167 14.17 -1.65 0.96
C ILE A 167 14.85 -1.36 2.30
N ILE A 168 15.05 -0.10 2.61
CA ILE A 168 15.90 0.37 3.72
C ILE A 168 15.02 0.79 4.88
N PRO A 169 15.07 0.11 6.04
CA PRO A 169 14.32 0.55 7.20
C PRO A 169 14.89 1.88 7.70
N VAL A 170 14.04 2.87 7.88
CA VAL A 170 14.44 4.23 8.27
C VAL A 170 13.78 4.72 9.55
N ALA A 171 12.63 4.13 9.94
CA ALA A 171 12.01 4.36 11.23
C ALA A 171 11.17 3.15 11.64
N ARG A 172 11.00 2.98 12.94
CA ARG A 172 10.07 2.04 13.55
C ARG A 172 9.54 2.63 14.85
N TYR A 173 8.21 2.64 14.97
CA TYR A 173 7.48 3.04 16.16
C TYR A 173 6.32 2.05 16.34
N SER A 174 6.60 0.92 16.99
CA SER A 174 5.69 -0.22 17.15
C SER A 174 6.02 -0.98 18.43
N PRO A 175 5.21 -1.93 18.88
CA PRO A 175 5.58 -2.87 19.95
C PRO A 175 6.86 -3.65 19.63
N ASP A 176 7.53 -4.16 20.65
CA ASP A 176 8.86 -4.82 20.54
C ASP A 176 8.75 -6.29 20.14
N PHE A 177 8.92 -6.58 18.86
CA PHE A 177 8.99 -7.92 18.27
C PHE A 177 9.93 -7.96 17.07
N GLU A 178 10.34 -9.15 16.65
CA GLU A 178 11.02 -9.33 15.37
C GLU A 178 10.04 -9.11 14.23
N LEU A 179 10.43 -8.29 13.24
CA LEU A 179 9.57 -7.96 12.10
C LEU A 179 10.18 -8.46 10.78
N PRO A 180 9.74 -9.62 10.25
CA PRO A 180 10.02 -10.02 8.88
C PRO A 180 9.45 -9.03 7.87
N PHE A 181 10.25 -8.65 6.88
CA PHE A 181 9.83 -7.79 5.78
C PHE A 181 10.40 -8.25 4.45
N GLY A 182 9.75 -7.90 3.37
CA GLY A 182 10.19 -8.29 2.04
C GLY A 182 9.30 -7.81 0.93
N TYR A 183 9.32 -8.56 -0.17
CA TYR A 183 8.46 -8.32 -1.33
C TYR A 183 7.66 -9.57 -1.65
N TYR A 184 6.59 -9.42 -2.41
CA TYR A 184 5.87 -10.54 -3.00
C TYR A 184 5.73 -10.32 -4.50
N ILE A 185 5.71 -11.42 -5.24
CA ILE A 185 5.36 -11.41 -6.66
C ILE A 185 3.86 -11.59 -6.76
N ASP A 186 3.22 -10.72 -7.53
CA ASP A 186 1.80 -10.83 -7.85
C ASP A 186 1.59 -12.05 -8.75
N SER A 187 0.99 -13.09 -8.22
CA SER A 187 0.71 -14.33 -8.92
C SER A 187 -0.78 -14.65 -8.92
N ALA A 188 -1.24 -15.47 -9.87
CA ALA A 188 -2.65 -15.74 -10.12
C ALA A 188 -3.38 -16.52 -9.00
N GLU A 189 -2.70 -16.93 -7.93
CA GLU A 189 -3.31 -17.74 -6.88
C GLU A 189 -3.16 -17.14 -5.49
N LYS A 190 -2.03 -16.54 -5.18
CA LYS A 190 -1.71 -15.86 -3.91
C LYS A 190 -0.41 -15.09 -4.05
N PRO A 191 -0.13 -14.12 -3.17
CA PRO A 191 1.17 -13.45 -3.15
C PRO A 191 2.30 -14.46 -2.90
N GLU A 192 3.27 -14.54 -3.80
CA GLU A 192 4.48 -15.35 -3.60
C GLU A 192 5.48 -14.56 -2.77
N MET A 193 5.60 -14.91 -1.50
CA MET A 193 6.33 -14.13 -0.50
C MET A 193 7.83 -14.40 -0.53
N HIS A 194 8.63 -13.33 -0.58
CA HIS A 194 10.10 -13.38 -0.54
C HIS A 194 10.64 -12.50 0.60
N GLN A 195 11.10 -13.13 1.68
CA GLN A 195 11.66 -12.40 2.80
C GLN A 195 13.02 -11.80 2.43
N VAL A 196 13.21 -10.52 2.69
CA VAL A 196 14.47 -9.78 2.47
C VAL A 196 15.25 -9.65 3.78
N GLY A 197 14.58 -9.30 4.86
CA GLY A 197 15.22 -9.14 6.15
C GLY A 197 14.24 -9.27 7.32
N VAL A 198 14.80 -9.18 8.52
CA VAL A 198 14.04 -9.16 9.78
C VAL A 198 14.57 -8.00 10.61
N LEU A 199 13.68 -7.08 11.04
CA LEU A 199 14.06 -6.04 11.99
C LEU A 199 14.23 -6.64 13.39
N ALA A 200 15.22 -6.12 14.11
CA ALA A 200 15.59 -6.62 15.41
C ALA A 200 14.53 -6.31 16.48
N LYS A 201 14.48 -7.20 17.48
CA LYS A 201 13.88 -6.99 18.77
C LYS A 201 15.01 -6.78 19.78
N THR A 202 14.93 -5.75 20.64
CA THR A 202 15.93 -5.52 21.69
C THR A 202 15.39 -4.63 22.81
N ASN A 203 15.83 -4.94 24.04
CA ASN A 203 15.44 -4.18 25.21
C ASN A 203 16.48 -3.11 25.63
N GLU A 204 17.74 -3.19 25.14
CA GLU A 204 18.81 -2.25 25.55
C GLU A 204 18.76 -0.93 24.76
N TYR A 205 18.56 -1.06 23.44
CA TYR A 205 18.26 0.05 22.56
C TYR A 205 16.94 -0.30 21.89
N PRO A 206 15.86 0.43 22.16
CA PRO A 206 14.55 0.06 21.66
C PRO A 206 14.48 0.22 20.13
N GLU A 207 14.88 -0.83 19.43
CA GLU A 207 14.84 -0.88 17.95
C GLU A 207 13.43 -0.73 17.40
N HIS A 208 12.44 -0.87 18.27
CA HIS A 208 11.03 -0.70 17.96
C HIS A 208 10.55 0.75 18.12
N GLN A 209 11.40 1.68 18.62
CA GLN A 209 11.03 3.09 18.87
C GLN A 209 12.17 4.02 18.44
N CYS A 210 12.65 3.89 17.20
CA CYS A 210 13.81 4.65 16.76
C CYS A 210 13.84 4.93 15.25
N LEU A 211 14.71 5.85 14.88
CA LEU A 211 15.18 5.98 13.49
C LEU A 211 16.28 4.95 13.24
N PHE A 212 16.30 4.40 12.02
CA PHE A 212 17.27 3.39 11.55
C PHE A 212 17.31 2.14 12.46
N PRO A 213 16.18 1.43 12.60
CA PRO A 213 16.14 0.19 13.35
C PRO A 213 17.12 -0.83 12.77
N ALA A 214 17.71 -1.67 13.64
CA ALA A 214 18.67 -2.67 13.21
C ALA A 214 17.99 -3.83 12.47
N ILE A 215 18.70 -4.39 11.51
CA ILE A 215 18.34 -5.64 10.83
C ILE A 215 19.01 -6.77 11.60
N ALA A 216 18.23 -7.70 12.18
CA ALA A 216 18.71 -8.85 12.93
C ALA A 216 19.24 -9.95 12.00
N SER A 217 18.60 -10.15 10.85
CA SER A 217 18.98 -11.16 9.87
C SER A 217 18.56 -10.77 8.46
N GLY A 218 19.18 -11.37 7.44
CA GLY A 218 18.95 -11.05 6.03
C GLY A 218 19.65 -9.77 5.60
N GLY A 219 18.96 -8.93 4.82
CA GLY A 219 19.51 -7.71 4.25
C GLY A 219 18.44 -6.65 3.99
N ASN A 220 18.75 -5.75 3.08
CA ASN A 220 17.86 -4.65 2.68
C ASN A 220 17.82 -4.45 1.15
N SER A 221 18.17 -5.48 0.39
CA SER A 221 18.14 -5.40 -1.07
C SER A 221 17.84 -6.76 -1.70
N PHE A 222 17.16 -6.74 -2.86
CA PHE A 222 16.75 -7.93 -3.59
C PHE A 222 16.71 -7.66 -5.10
N ASP A 223 16.58 -8.73 -5.89
CA ASP A 223 16.33 -8.63 -7.32
C ASP A 223 15.05 -9.40 -7.69
N PRO A 224 13.95 -8.71 -8.03
CA PRO A 224 12.70 -9.35 -8.43
C PRO A 224 12.73 -9.84 -9.90
N GLY A 225 13.85 -9.70 -10.61
CA GLY A 225 13.89 -9.94 -12.05
C GLY A 225 13.04 -8.91 -12.82
N ASN A 226 12.20 -9.42 -13.71
CA ASN A 226 11.26 -8.61 -14.52
C ASN A 226 9.81 -8.69 -13.98
N HIS A 227 9.60 -9.28 -12.80
CA HIS A 227 8.27 -9.44 -12.24
C HIS A 227 7.71 -8.11 -11.72
N ILE A 228 6.39 -8.02 -11.75
CA ILE A 228 5.63 -7.05 -10.96
C ILE A 228 5.65 -7.55 -9.52
N PHE A 229 5.88 -6.66 -8.58
CA PHE A 229 5.97 -7.01 -7.16
C PHE A 229 5.38 -5.93 -6.27
N GLY A 230 4.91 -6.36 -5.11
CA GLY A 230 4.53 -5.51 -4.00
C GLY A 230 5.42 -5.73 -2.78
N PHE A 231 5.11 -5.07 -1.68
CA PHE A 231 5.86 -5.15 -0.43
C PHE A 231 4.99 -5.68 0.70
N TYR A 232 5.63 -6.31 1.68
CA TYR A 232 4.97 -6.77 2.90
C TYR A 232 5.85 -6.58 4.13
N ALA A 233 5.19 -6.49 5.29
CA ALA A 233 5.80 -6.63 6.60
C ALA A 233 4.88 -7.51 7.47
N THR A 234 5.46 -8.42 8.26
CA THR A 234 4.70 -9.36 9.07
C THR A 234 4.84 -9.03 10.55
N GLY A 235 3.79 -8.42 11.10
CA GLY A 235 3.63 -8.19 12.53
C GLY A 235 3.22 -9.46 13.29
N PRO A 236 3.03 -9.38 14.61
CA PRO A 236 2.67 -10.54 15.43
C PRO A 236 1.25 -11.05 15.18
N THR A 237 0.37 -10.21 14.67
CA THR A 237 -1.05 -10.53 14.47
C THR A 237 -1.39 -10.81 13.02
N HIS A 238 -0.73 -10.15 12.07
CA HIS A 238 -1.01 -10.30 10.64
C HIS A 238 0.16 -9.81 9.77
N THR A 239 0.04 -10.05 8.48
CA THR A 239 0.92 -9.49 7.45
C THR A 239 0.23 -8.32 6.78
N ALA A 240 0.90 -7.16 6.76
CA ALA A 240 0.49 -5.99 6.01
C ALA A 240 1.10 -6.02 4.61
N TYR A 241 0.27 -5.86 3.58
CA TYR A 241 0.66 -5.84 2.17
C TYR A 241 0.53 -4.44 1.61
N SER A 242 1.34 -4.11 0.62
CA SER A 242 1.19 -2.84 -0.11
C SER A 242 -0.13 -2.76 -0.88
N GLU A 243 -0.73 -3.88 -1.28
CA GLU A 243 -2.05 -3.91 -1.91
C GLU A 243 -3.16 -4.16 -0.91
N ASP A 244 -4.16 -3.29 -0.91
CA ASP A 244 -5.32 -3.37 -0.05
C ASP A 244 -6.14 -4.66 -0.24
N VAL A 245 -6.16 -5.23 -1.45
CA VAL A 245 -6.90 -6.47 -1.73
C VAL A 245 -6.47 -7.63 -0.85
N TRP A 246 -5.17 -7.78 -0.61
CA TRP A 246 -4.64 -8.83 0.25
C TRP A 246 -4.90 -8.56 1.74
N ASN A 247 -4.83 -7.28 2.16
CA ASN A 247 -5.20 -6.88 3.51
C ASN A 247 -6.66 -7.17 3.80
N MET A 248 -7.57 -6.81 2.88
CA MET A 248 -8.99 -7.08 3.00
C MET A 248 -9.32 -8.56 3.02
N LEU A 249 -8.60 -9.37 2.23
CA LEU A 249 -8.78 -10.82 2.21
C LEU A 249 -8.27 -11.51 3.47
N PHE A 250 -7.06 -11.20 3.89
CA PHE A 250 -6.41 -11.96 4.96
C PHE A 250 -6.65 -11.37 6.35
N TYR A 251 -6.89 -10.06 6.43
CA TYR A 251 -7.12 -9.38 7.69
C TYR A 251 -8.19 -8.28 7.61
N PRO A 252 -9.41 -8.61 7.23
CA PRO A 252 -10.46 -7.62 6.94
C PRO A 252 -10.93 -6.80 8.15
N ALA A 253 -10.58 -7.23 9.38
CA ALA A 253 -11.00 -6.56 10.60
C ALA A 253 -10.22 -5.28 10.91
N ASN A 254 -9.07 -5.05 10.29
CA ASN A 254 -8.18 -3.96 10.68
C ASN A 254 -8.35 -2.72 9.83
N ALA A 255 -7.81 -2.67 8.69
CA ALA A 255 -7.82 -1.47 7.89
C ALA A 255 -7.90 -1.86 6.43
N VAL A 256 -8.69 -1.15 5.67
CA VAL A 256 -8.67 -1.23 4.22
C VAL A 256 -7.26 -0.91 3.72
N ARG A 257 -6.61 0.08 4.35
CA ARG A 257 -5.21 0.44 4.07
C ARG A 257 -4.30 0.05 5.21
N ALA A 258 -3.32 -0.80 4.91
CA ALA A 258 -2.21 -1.12 5.80
C ALA A 258 -0.91 -0.42 5.39
N THR A 259 -0.91 0.29 4.26
CA THR A 259 0.27 1.03 3.77
C THR A 259 -0.10 2.35 3.12
N ARG A 260 0.82 3.33 3.23
CA ARG A 260 0.82 4.55 2.41
C ARG A 260 2.19 4.74 1.78
N ILE A 261 2.21 5.17 0.52
CA ILE A 261 3.44 5.26 -0.27
C ILE A 261 3.58 6.68 -0.85
N TYR A 262 4.71 7.32 -0.57
CA TYR A 262 4.98 8.69 -0.98
C TYR A 262 6.22 8.76 -1.88
N PRO A 263 6.22 9.57 -2.95
CA PRO A 263 7.43 9.82 -3.72
C PRO A 263 8.45 10.56 -2.83
N LEU A 264 9.69 10.11 -2.85
CA LEU A 264 10.72 10.71 -2.01
C LEU A 264 11.12 12.07 -2.56
N LYS A 265 11.17 13.08 -1.71
CA LYS A 265 11.62 14.44 -2.02
C LYS A 265 12.78 14.81 -1.09
N ASP A 266 13.80 15.45 -1.63
CA ASP A 266 14.92 15.94 -0.81
C ASP A 266 14.52 17.14 0.08
N SER A 267 15.45 17.65 0.87
CA SER A 267 15.21 18.77 1.79
C SER A 267 14.79 20.09 1.11
N THR A 268 14.90 20.18 -0.21
CA THR A 268 14.46 21.33 -1.01
C THR A 268 13.07 21.12 -1.59
N GLY A 269 12.53 19.90 -1.51
CA GLY A 269 11.25 19.48 -2.10
C GLY A 269 11.40 18.94 -3.53
N LYS A 270 12.63 18.75 -4.03
CA LYS A 270 12.88 18.15 -5.33
C LYS A 270 12.71 16.64 -5.28
N LEU A 271 12.02 16.08 -6.24
CA LEU A 271 11.85 14.62 -6.39
C LEU A 271 13.19 13.90 -6.52
N ILE A 272 13.31 12.80 -5.80
CA ILE A 272 14.38 11.82 -5.96
C ILE A 272 13.79 10.68 -6.78
N ASN A 273 14.06 10.69 -8.08
CA ASN A 273 13.45 9.75 -9.02
C ASN A 273 13.63 8.28 -8.60
N ASN A 274 12.61 7.47 -8.84
CA ASN A 274 12.58 6.04 -8.56
C ASN A 274 12.82 5.67 -7.07
N ASN A 275 12.56 6.63 -6.17
CA ASN A 275 12.67 6.45 -4.73
C ASN A 275 11.35 6.85 -4.04
N TYR A 276 10.96 6.05 -3.06
CA TYR A 276 9.68 6.23 -2.34
C TYR A 276 9.86 6.01 -0.84
N LEU A 277 8.95 6.57 -0.06
CA LEU A 277 8.77 6.26 1.35
C LEU A 277 7.58 5.32 1.47
N LEU A 278 7.78 4.12 2.02
CA LEU A 278 6.75 3.13 2.31
C LEU A 278 6.49 3.13 3.80
N CYS A 279 5.25 3.37 4.18
CA CYS A 279 4.81 3.55 5.56
C CYS A 279 3.74 2.51 5.88
N TYR A 280 3.95 1.74 6.94
CA TYR A 280 3.04 0.69 7.37
C TYR A 280 2.26 1.09 8.61
N GLU A 281 1.04 0.57 8.69
CA GLU A 281 0.15 0.59 9.83
C GLU A 281 -0.10 -0.85 10.30
N GLU A 282 0.32 -1.17 11.52
CA GLU A 282 0.10 -2.50 12.12
C GLU A 282 -1.26 -2.61 12.82
N ALA A 283 -1.71 -1.48 13.39
CA ALA A 283 -2.87 -1.45 14.27
C ALA A 283 -4.10 -0.82 13.57
N LYS A 284 -4.78 0.08 14.27
CA LYS A 284 -5.99 0.77 13.81
C LYS A 284 -5.98 2.27 14.08
N ASN A 285 -4.86 2.78 14.60
CA ASN A 285 -4.73 4.19 14.93
C ASN A 285 -4.52 5.07 13.67
N GLY A 286 -3.98 4.50 12.58
CA GLY A 286 -3.87 5.16 11.29
C GLY A 286 -2.80 6.24 11.24
N ASP A 287 -1.73 6.14 12.00
CA ASP A 287 -0.62 7.09 12.00
C ASP A 287 0.51 6.71 11.03
N PHE A 288 0.55 5.45 10.55
CA PHE A 288 1.45 4.93 9.51
C PHE A 288 2.94 5.14 9.80
N ASN A 289 3.33 5.19 11.06
CA ASN A 289 4.72 5.31 11.49
C ASN A 289 5.30 4.02 12.08
N ASP A 290 4.49 2.96 12.19
CA ASP A 290 4.89 1.67 12.77
C ASP A 290 6.16 1.12 12.14
N TYR A 291 6.20 1.06 10.81
CA TYR A 291 7.37 0.65 10.03
C TYR A 291 7.53 1.54 8.81
N VAL A 292 8.64 2.25 8.72
CA VAL A 292 8.90 3.16 7.61
C VAL A 292 10.17 2.74 6.88
N PHE A 293 10.03 2.55 5.57
CA PHE A 293 11.13 2.14 4.68
C PHE A 293 11.35 3.14 3.57
N VAL A 294 12.61 3.35 3.19
CA VAL A 294 12.96 3.98 1.91
C VAL A 294 13.13 2.90 0.87
N LEU A 295 12.37 3.01 -0.20
CA LEU A 295 12.46 2.15 -1.38
C LEU A 295 13.28 2.86 -2.44
N LYS A 296 14.20 2.11 -3.11
CA LYS A 296 14.99 2.66 -4.22
C LYS A 296 15.01 1.72 -5.41
N ASN A 297 15.18 2.31 -6.58
CA ASN A 297 15.25 1.62 -7.86
C ASN A 297 13.94 0.91 -8.24
N ILE A 298 12.81 1.57 -7.97
CA ILE A 298 11.48 1.09 -8.33
C ILE A 298 10.71 2.11 -9.16
N THR A 299 9.79 1.62 -9.98
CA THR A 299 8.83 2.43 -10.75
C THR A 299 7.43 1.87 -10.54
N PRO A 300 6.43 2.69 -10.21
CA PRO A 300 5.06 2.20 -10.03
C PRO A 300 4.50 1.57 -11.30
N VAL A 301 3.67 0.54 -11.13
CA VAL A 301 2.82 -0.01 -12.18
C VAL A 301 1.62 0.92 -12.32
N THR A 302 1.59 1.67 -13.41
CA THR A 302 0.53 2.67 -13.69
C THR A 302 -0.56 2.14 -14.61
N THR A 303 -0.39 0.95 -15.18
CA THR A 303 -1.41 0.29 -15.99
C THR A 303 -2.53 -0.23 -15.10
N ASP A 304 -3.79 -0.04 -15.55
CA ASP A 304 -4.93 -0.63 -14.84
C ASP A 304 -4.84 -2.18 -14.94
N LEU A 305 -4.79 -2.83 -13.79
CA LEU A 305 -4.73 -4.28 -13.70
C LEU A 305 -6.10 -4.94 -13.88
N PHE A 306 -7.14 -4.13 -13.89
CA PHE A 306 -8.50 -4.59 -14.16
C PHE A 306 -8.77 -4.66 -15.65
N THR A 307 -9.38 -5.75 -16.07
CA THR A 307 -9.94 -5.90 -17.44
C THR A 307 -11.39 -5.43 -17.42
N SER A 308 -11.76 -4.58 -18.38
CA SER A 308 -13.16 -4.18 -18.54
C SER A 308 -14.00 -5.37 -18.99
N LEU A 309 -15.11 -5.60 -18.32
CA LEU A 309 -16.15 -6.58 -18.71
C LEU A 309 -17.25 -5.93 -19.56
N PHE A 310 -17.25 -4.61 -19.65
CA PHE A 310 -18.23 -3.83 -20.39
C PHE A 310 -17.52 -2.88 -21.35
N ASN A 311 -17.83 -3.00 -22.65
CA ASN A 311 -17.15 -2.24 -23.69
C ASN A 311 -17.71 -0.81 -23.88
N GLY A 312 -18.77 -0.44 -23.13
CA GLY A 312 -19.41 0.89 -23.19
C GLY A 312 -20.22 1.15 -24.47
N LYS A 313 -20.38 0.16 -25.35
CA LYS A 313 -21.06 0.32 -26.65
C LYS A 313 -22.28 -0.59 -26.79
N ASN A 314 -22.17 -1.81 -26.27
CA ASN A 314 -23.21 -2.83 -26.33
C ASN A 314 -22.99 -3.88 -25.24
N LEU A 315 -23.80 -4.92 -25.22
CA LEU A 315 -23.73 -6.04 -24.28
C LEU A 315 -22.94 -7.25 -24.82
N ASP A 316 -21.93 -7.05 -25.67
CA ASP A 316 -21.05 -8.14 -26.10
C ASP A 316 -20.40 -8.83 -24.90
N GLY A 317 -20.50 -10.15 -24.83
CA GLY A 317 -20.03 -10.96 -23.70
C GLY A 317 -21.03 -11.09 -22.57
N TRP A 318 -22.21 -10.53 -22.72
CA TRP A 318 -23.35 -10.62 -21.81
C TRP A 318 -24.61 -11.11 -22.54
N HIS A 319 -25.52 -11.76 -21.84
CA HIS A 319 -26.88 -11.88 -22.32
C HIS A 319 -27.87 -11.30 -21.29
N THR A 320 -29.04 -10.96 -21.76
CA THR A 320 -30.13 -10.49 -20.92
C THR A 320 -31.16 -11.60 -20.70
N PHE A 321 -31.84 -11.54 -19.57
CA PHE A 321 -33.01 -12.38 -19.28
C PHE A 321 -34.06 -11.52 -18.58
N LEU A 322 -35.30 -11.57 -19.08
CA LEU A 322 -36.46 -10.94 -18.46
C LEU A 322 -37.48 -12.04 -18.10
N LYS A 323 -37.97 -12.00 -16.86
CA LYS A 323 -38.79 -13.04 -16.23
C LYS A 323 -39.92 -13.58 -17.11
N ASP A 324 -40.72 -12.68 -17.68
CA ASP A 324 -41.91 -13.03 -18.43
C ASP A 324 -41.70 -13.02 -19.96
N ILE A 325 -40.47 -12.75 -20.41
CA ILE A 325 -40.12 -12.55 -21.83
C ILE A 325 -39.11 -13.58 -22.28
N GLY A 326 -38.08 -13.84 -21.44
CA GLY A 326 -37.02 -14.81 -21.71
C GLY A 326 -35.68 -14.22 -22.09
N LYS A 327 -34.78 -15.08 -22.62
CA LYS A 327 -33.39 -14.77 -22.94
C LYS A 327 -33.27 -13.91 -24.18
N ASN A 328 -32.44 -12.86 -24.11
CA ASN A 328 -32.09 -11.96 -25.22
C ASN A 328 -33.32 -11.33 -25.90
N ALA A 329 -34.42 -11.23 -25.22
CA ALA A 329 -35.60 -10.54 -25.67
C ALA A 329 -35.86 -9.33 -24.74
N ASP A 330 -35.84 -8.14 -25.31
CA ASP A 330 -36.00 -6.87 -24.61
C ASP A 330 -36.83 -5.90 -25.44
N PRO A 331 -38.14 -6.20 -25.67
CA PRO A 331 -39.00 -5.44 -26.56
C PRO A 331 -39.23 -4.02 -26.11
N ASP A 332 -39.18 -3.76 -24.80
CA ASP A 332 -39.42 -2.46 -24.17
C ASP A 332 -38.13 -1.68 -23.88
N THR A 333 -36.98 -2.19 -24.35
CA THR A 333 -35.66 -1.57 -24.20
C THR A 333 -35.34 -1.31 -22.72
N ASN A 334 -35.38 -2.37 -21.91
CA ASN A 334 -35.09 -2.30 -20.48
C ASN A 334 -33.59 -2.11 -20.19
N PHE A 335 -32.73 -2.55 -21.14
CA PHE A 335 -31.26 -2.42 -21.07
C PHE A 335 -30.74 -1.54 -22.19
N ILE A 336 -30.26 -0.34 -21.89
CA ILE A 336 -29.76 0.66 -22.85
C ILE A 336 -28.28 0.88 -22.59
N VAL A 337 -27.48 0.74 -23.65
CA VAL A 337 -26.05 1.12 -23.56
C VAL A 337 -25.86 2.47 -24.23
N GLN A 338 -25.47 3.46 -23.46
CA GLN A 338 -25.21 4.82 -23.90
C GLN A 338 -24.10 5.48 -23.07
N ASP A 339 -23.21 6.23 -23.71
CA ASP A 339 -22.18 7.06 -23.08
C ASP A 339 -21.31 6.27 -22.06
N ASN A 340 -20.84 5.09 -22.44
CA ASN A 340 -20.10 4.14 -21.59
C ASN A 340 -20.86 3.71 -20.31
N THR A 341 -22.18 3.82 -20.32
CA THR A 341 -23.04 3.47 -19.20
C THR A 341 -24.07 2.45 -19.65
N LEU A 342 -24.28 1.42 -18.86
CA LEU A 342 -25.44 0.56 -18.96
C LEU A 342 -26.56 1.20 -18.13
N HIS A 343 -27.57 1.69 -18.80
CA HIS A 343 -28.80 2.21 -18.20
C HIS A 343 -29.81 1.08 -18.16
N VAL A 344 -30.09 0.58 -16.96
CA VAL A 344 -31.19 -0.35 -16.70
C VAL A 344 -32.43 0.48 -16.37
N VAL A 345 -33.38 0.48 -17.27
CA VAL A 345 -34.65 1.20 -17.07
C VAL A 345 -35.39 0.64 -15.86
N GLY A 346 -35.31 -0.66 -15.64
CA GLY A 346 -35.82 -1.31 -14.44
C GLY A 346 -37.32 -1.62 -14.48
N LYS A 347 -37.99 -1.48 -15.62
CA LYS A 347 -39.43 -1.71 -15.76
C LYS A 347 -39.82 -3.19 -15.52
N ASP A 348 -38.98 -4.10 -15.99
CA ASP A 348 -39.20 -5.53 -15.91
C ASP A 348 -38.19 -6.21 -15.01
N LEU A 349 -38.61 -7.28 -14.33
CA LEU A 349 -37.72 -8.13 -13.54
C LEU A 349 -36.80 -8.94 -14.44
N GLY A 350 -35.54 -8.91 -14.16
CA GLY A 350 -34.54 -9.65 -14.92
C GLY A 350 -33.12 -9.19 -14.65
N TYR A 351 -32.24 -9.42 -15.62
CA TYR A 351 -30.81 -9.12 -15.45
C TYR A 351 -30.06 -9.10 -16.78
N ALA A 352 -28.84 -8.54 -16.72
CA ALA A 352 -27.76 -8.80 -17.64
C ALA A 352 -26.70 -9.67 -16.94
N ILE A 353 -26.26 -10.77 -17.58
CA ILE A 353 -25.33 -11.75 -17.01
C ILE A 353 -24.19 -12.06 -17.98
N THR A 354 -22.97 -12.26 -17.45
CA THR A 354 -21.80 -12.59 -18.26
C THR A 354 -21.91 -13.97 -18.91
N GLU A 355 -21.44 -14.11 -20.16
CA GLU A 355 -21.33 -15.41 -20.84
C GLU A 355 -20.17 -16.26 -20.29
N LYS A 356 -19.17 -15.64 -19.68
CA LYS A 356 -18.01 -16.30 -19.07
C LYS A 356 -18.16 -16.42 -17.56
N GLU A 357 -17.51 -17.42 -17.01
CA GLU A 357 -17.36 -17.59 -15.55
C GLU A 357 -16.01 -17.09 -15.07
N TYR A 358 -15.94 -16.75 -13.78
CA TYR A 358 -14.78 -16.22 -13.10
C TYR A 358 -14.58 -16.94 -11.75
N SER A 359 -13.33 -17.05 -11.33
CA SER A 359 -12.94 -17.57 -10.02
C SER A 359 -11.77 -16.76 -9.49
N ASN A 360 -11.67 -16.63 -8.18
CA ASN A 360 -10.61 -15.87 -7.53
C ASN A 360 -10.40 -14.49 -8.17
N PHE A 361 -11.30 -13.59 -7.89
CA PHE A 361 -11.34 -12.29 -8.55
C PHE A 361 -11.60 -11.13 -7.59
N HIS A 362 -11.19 -9.96 -8.03
CA HIS A 362 -11.62 -8.66 -7.52
C HIS A 362 -12.46 -7.99 -8.62
N PHE A 363 -13.75 -7.86 -8.38
CA PHE A 363 -14.70 -7.21 -9.27
C PHE A 363 -15.01 -5.80 -8.78
N LYS A 364 -15.23 -4.88 -9.71
CA LYS A 364 -15.52 -3.48 -9.42
C LYS A 364 -16.56 -2.94 -10.38
N ILE A 365 -17.52 -2.18 -9.84
CA ILE A 365 -18.60 -1.56 -10.58
C ILE A 365 -19.02 -0.25 -9.92
N ASP A 366 -19.30 0.78 -10.71
CA ASP A 366 -19.99 1.96 -10.21
C ASP A 366 -21.49 1.85 -10.53
N PHE A 367 -22.33 2.20 -9.58
CA PHE A 367 -23.77 2.33 -9.79
C PHE A 367 -24.28 3.70 -9.34
N LYS A 368 -25.41 4.10 -9.92
CA LYS A 368 -26.15 5.31 -9.52
C LYS A 368 -27.64 5.09 -9.74
N TRP A 369 -28.45 5.39 -8.75
CA TRP A 369 -29.89 5.38 -8.88
C TRP A 369 -30.39 6.45 -9.83
N GLY A 370 -31.37 6.09 -10.69
CA GLY A 370 -32.19 7.03 -11.43
C GLY A 370 -33.44 7.43 -10.65
N GLU A 371 -34.29 8.20 -11.30
CA GLU A 371 -35.49 8.73 -10.66
C GLU A 371 -36.71 7.78 -10.78
N ARG A 372 -36.78 7.03 -11.88
CA ARG A 372 -37.95 6.21 -12.22
C ARG A 372 -38.04 4.95 -11.38
N ARG A 373 -39.28 4.62 -11.00
CA ARG A 373 -39.62 3.40 -10.27
C ARG A 373 -40.93 2.82 -10.81
N TRP A 374 -41.04 1.50 -10.76
CA TRP A 374 -42.22 0.76 -11.23
C TRP A 374 -42.74 -0.20 -10.17
N GLY A 375 -43.91 -0.77 -10.40
CA GLY A 375 -44.49 -1.81 -9.52
C GLY A 375 -44.47 -1.41 -8.06
N SER A 376 -44.00 -2.33 -7.21
CA SER A 376 -43.93 -2.14 -5.75
C SER A 376 -42.94 -1.04 -5.39
N ARG A 377 -41.86 -0.83 -6.19
CA ARG A 377 -40.81 0.15 -5.88
C ARG A 377 -41.28 1.59 -6.00
N THR A 378 -42.46 1.86 -6.52
CA THR A 378 -43.06 3.19 -6.45
C THR A 378 -43.31 3.67 -5.02
N LYS A 379 -43.47 2.72 -4.08
CA LYS A 379 -43.73 2.98 -2.65
C LYS A 379 -42.65 2.43 -1.73
N GLU A 380 -41.79 1.57 -2.24
CA GLU A 380 -40.72 0.91 -1.51
C GLU A 380 -39.33 1.48 -1.92
N LYS A 381 -38.27 1.08 -1.21
CA LYS A 381 -36.89 1.38 -1.55
C LYS A 381 -36.58 0.94 -2.98
N ARG A 382 -35.71 1.67 -3.71
CA ARG A 382 -35.12 1.19 -4.96
C ARG A 382 -34.35 -0.08 -4.70
N ASP A 383 -34.41 -1.03 -5.63
CA ASP A 383 -33.79 -2.33 -5.49
C ASP A 383 -33.08 -2.76 -6.77
N ALA A 384 -31.94 -3.33 -6.60
CA ALA A 384 -31.13 -4.06 -7.56
C ALA A 384 -30.00 -4.77 -6.80
N GLY A 385 -29.24 -5.62 -7.48
CA GLY A 385 -28.11 -6.31 -6.90
C GLY A 385 -27.06 -6.70 -7.94
N VAL A 386 -25.88 -7.04 -7.45
CA VAL A 386 -24.83 -7.70 -8.22
C VAL A 386 -24.68 -9.12 -7.69
N CYS A 387 -25.18 -10.11 -8.45
CA CYS A 387 -24.99 -11.51 -8.10
C CYS A 387 -23.69 -12.04 -8.71
N TYR A 388 -23.03 -12.91 -7.98
CA TYR A 388 -21.76 -13.50 -8.40
C TYR A 388 -21.62 -14.97 -7.99
N ASN A 389 -20.63 -15.63 -8.59
CA ASN A 389 -20.41 -17.07 -8.44
C ASN A 389 -21.62 -17.91 -8.89
N ILE A 390 -22.32 -17.47 -9.94
CA ILE A 390 -23.45 -18.20 -10.51
C ILE A 390 -22.91 -19.38 -11.32
N PRO A 391 -23.19 -20.65 -10.96
CA PRO A 391 -22.65 -21.80 -11.70
C PRO A 391 -23.02 -21.77 -13.18
N MET A 392 -22.09 -22.22 -14.06
CA MET A 392 -22.34 -22.21 -15.52
C MET A 392 -23.52 -23.04 -15.95
N ASN A 393 -23.83 -24.10 -15.23
CA ASN A 393 -24.97 -25.00 -15.51
C ASN A 393 -26.29 -24.54 -14.86
N GLU A 394 -26.28 -23.42 -14.13
CA GLU A 394 -27.49 -22.86 -13.58
C GLU A 394 -28.37 -22.30 -14.71
N PRO A 395 -29.62 -22.76 -14.85
CA PRO A 395 -30.52 -22.27 -15.89
C PRO A 395 -30.91 -20.80 -15.67
N ASP A 396 -31.23 -20.11 -16.75
CA ASP A 396 -31.82 -18.77 -16.64
C ASP A 396 -33.17 -18.85 -15.91
N SER A 397 -33.24 -18.19 -14.78
CA SER A 397 -34.42 -18.08 -13.94
C SER A 397 -34.35 -16.81 -13.11
N ILE A 398 -35.47 -16.33 -12.59
CA ILE A 398 -35.39 -15.16 -11.73
C ILE A 398 -34.63 -15.52 -10.44
N TRP A 399 -33.56 -14.83 -10.17
CA TRP A 399 -32.60 -15.02 -9.08
C TRP A 399 -32.00 -16.44 -9.05
N PRO A 400 -31.08 -16.76 -10.00
CA PRO A 400 -30.38 -18.03 -10.03
C PRO A 400 -29.50 -18.22 -8.79
N ARG A 401 -29.16 -19.47 -8.49
CA ARG A 401 -28.25 -19.80 -7.39
C ARG A 401 -26.97 -18.97 -7.41
N SER A 402 -26.72 -18.19 -6.36
CA SER A 402 -25.61 -17.24 -6.30
C SER A 402 -25.39 -16.68 -4.90
N ILE A 403 -24.37 -15.83 -4.80
CA ILE A 403 -24.23 -14.85 -3.72
C ILE A 403 -24.48 -13.47 -4.35
N GLU A 404 -25.26 -12.65 -3.68
CA GLU A 404 -25.54 -11.29 -4.13
C GLU A 404 -24.90 -10.27 -3.19
N CYS A 405 -24.27 -9.26 -3.77
CA CYS A 405 -24.02 -7.99 -3.13
C CYS A 405 -25.23 -7.09 -3.39
N GLN A 406 -26.04 -6.92 -2.37
CA GLN A 406 -27.22 -6.07 -2.45
C GLN A 406 -26.85 -4.63 -2.73
N ILE A 407 -27.60 -3.95 -3.62
CA ILE A 407 -27.53 -2.51 -3.84
C ILE A 407 -28.85 -1.79 -3.57
N GLN A 408 -29.76 -2.39 -2.82
CA GLN A 408 -30.98 -1.73 -2.37
C GLN A 408 -30.66 -0.48 -1.54
N GLU A 409 -31.43 0.61 -1.71
CA GLU A 409 -31.28 1.86 -0.97
C GLU A 409 -31.18 1.64 0.55
N GLY A 410 -30.08 2.04 1.16
CA GLY A 410 -29.78 1.90 2.59
C GLY A 410 -29.27 0.50 3.00
N ASP A 411 -29.28 -0.47 2.09
CA ASP A 411 -28.90 -1.85 2.39
C ASP A 411 -27.71 -2.32 1.49
N VAL A 412 -27.03 -1.38 0.82
CA VAL A 412 -25.90 -1.68 -0.07
C VAL A 412 -24.80 -2.40 0.69
N GLY A 413 -24.44 -3.60 0.20
CA GLY A 413 -23.41 -4.43 0.81
C GLY A 413 -23.94 -5.51 1.75
N ASP A 414 -25.27 -5.72 1.85
CA ASP A 414 -25.79 -6.93 2.46
C ASP A 414 -25.50 -8.15 1.59
N PHE A 415 -25.27 -9.31 2.20
CA PHE A 415 -25.31 -10.56 1.45
C PHE A 415 -26.75 -11.05 1.31
N TRP A 416 -27.14 -11.38 0.08
CA TRP A 416 -28.26 -12.26 -0.18
C TRP A 416 -27.75 -13.59 -0.74
N LEU A 417 -28.18 -14.67 -0.14
CA LEU A 417 -27.84 -16.05 -0.53
C LEU A 417 -29.03 -16.61 -1.27
N LEU A 418 -28.86 -16.85 -2.56
CA LEU A 418 -29.93 -17.25 -3.47
C LEU A 418 -29.78 -18.74 -3.82
N GLY A 419 -30.93 -19.44 -4.01
CA GLY A 419 -30.95 -20.83 -4.44
C GLY A 419 -30.22 -21.77 -3.47
N PHE A 420 -30.48 -21.66 -2.18
CA PHE A 420 -29.89 -22.47 -1.10
C PHE A 420 -28.37 -22.31 -0.96
N SER A 421 -27.82 -21.21 -1.42
CA SER A 421 -26.41 -20.88 -1.19
C SER A 421 -26.16 -20.63 0.29
N ILE A 422 -24.97 -20.98 0.75
CA ILE A 422 -24.52 -20.76 2.14
C ILE A 422 -23.23 -19.97 2.19
N ILE A 423 -23.11 -19.18 3.25
CA ILE A 423 -21.91 -18.43 3.62
C ILE A 423 -21.88 -18.29 5.16
N LYS A 424 -20.71 -18.12 5.72
CA LYS A 424 -20.53 -17.84 7.14
C LYS A 424 -20.11 -16.38 7.32
N VAL A 425 -20.89 -15.59 8.06
CA VAL A 425 -20.60 -14.19 8.39
C VAL A 425 -20.37 -14.06 9.89
N LYS A 426 -19.23 -13.52 10.31
CA LYS A 426 -18.86 -13.44 11.74
C LYS A 426 -18.98 -14.78 12.48
N GLY A 427 -18.60 -15.87 11.84
CA GLY A 427 -18.67 -17.22 12.42
C GLY A 427 -20.07 -17.86 12.40
N VAL A 428 -21.10 -17.15 11.96
CA VAL A 428 -22.48 -17.67 11.88
C VAL A 428 -22.81 -18.01 10.44
N GLN A 429 -23.16 -19.28 10.18
CA GLN A 429 -23.65 -19.73 8.89
C GLN A 429 -25.16 -19.44 8.76
N ASN A 430 -25.57 -18.93 7.60
CA ASN A 430 -27.00 -18.78 7.30
C ASN A 430 -27.69 -20.15 7.24
N GLN A 431 -28.98 -20.18 7.53
CA GLN A 431 -29.82 -21.33 7.22
C GLN A 431 -30.04 -21.36 5.70
N PRO A 432 -29.78 -22.51 5.04
CA PRO A 432 -30.05 -22.63 3.62
C PRO A 432 -31.53 -22.42 3.32
N ASP A 433 -31.84 -21.47 2.47
CA ASP A 433 -33.19 -21.21 1.97
C ASP A 433 -33.08 -20.66 0.54
N ASN A 434 -34.19 -20.50 -0.12
CA ASN A 434 -34.23 -19.93 -1.45
C ASN A 434 -33.70 -18.48 -1.47
N HIS A 435 -33.98 -17.72 -0.40
CA HIS A 435 -33.49 -16.34 -0.21
C HIS A 435 -33.14 -16.12 1.27
N THR A 436 -31.88 -15.92 1.60
CA THR A 436 -31.45 -15.61 2.98
C THR A 436 -30.59 -14.34 2.99
N ARG A 437 -30.95 -13.39 3.84
CA ARG A 437 -30.21 -12.15 4.03
C ARG A 437 -29.24 -12.24 5.20
N MET A 438 -28.01 -11.78 5.01
CA MET A 438 -27.01 -11.57 6.06
C MET A 438 -26.60 -10.08 6.03
N GLN A 439 -27.04 -9.32 7.04
CA GLN A 439 -26.85 -7.88 7.08
C GLN A 439 -25.37 -7.46 7.12
N LYS A 440 -25.05 -6.36 6.44
CA LYS A 440 -23.79 -5.64 6.58
C LYS A 440 -23.57 -5.16 8.02
N TYR A 441 -22.35 -4.97 8.41
CA TYR A 441 -22.02 -4.51 9.77
C TYR A 441 -21.55 -3.06 9.83
N THR A 442 -21.41 -2.42 8.70
CA THR A 442 -21.16 -0.97 8.57
C THR A 442 -21.72 -0.45 7.27
N ASP A 443 -21.82 0.85 7.13
CA ASP A 443 -22.37 1.49 5.95
C ASP A 443 -21.30 2.30 5.22
N GLY A 444 -21.37 2.31 3.90
CA GLY A 444 -20.50 3.10 3.02
C GLY A 444 -21.26 3.78 1.89
N GLU A 445 -22.59 3.68 1.87
CA GLU A 445 -23.45 4.19 0.79
C GLU A 445 -23.47 5.73 0.78
N LYS A 446 -23.37 6.32 -0.43
CA LYS A 446 -23.63 7.74 -0.67
C LYS A 446 -25.10 7.99 -0.95
N PRO A 447 -25.59 9.24 -0.78
CA PRO A 447 -26.96 9.60 -1.05
C PRO A 447 -27.45 9.20 -2.44
N THR A 448 -28.75 8.90 -2.54
CA THR A 448 -29.43 8.58 -3.81
C THR A 448 -29.15 9.64 -4.87
N GLY A 449 -28.81 9.21 -6.10
CA GLY A 449 -28.45 10.07 -7.20
C GLY A 449 -26.96 10.36 -7.32
N GLU A 450 -26.14 9.96 -6.33
CA GLU A 450 -24.69 9.99 -6.43
C GLU A 450 -24.13 8.65 -6.95
N TRP A 451 -22.94 8.71 -7.55
CA TRP A 451 -22.22 7.50 -7.95
C TRP A 451 -21.62 6.82 -6.74
N ASN A 452 -21.94 5.55 -6.57
CA ASN A 452 -21.36 4.64 -5.60
C ASN A 452 -20.46 3.63 -6.32
N THR A 453 -19.35 3.25 -5.72
CA THR A 453 -18.51 2.15 -6.17
C THR A 453 -18.73 0.93 -5.27
N VAL A 454 -19.09 -0.19 -5.87
CA VAL A 454 -19.13 -1.49 -5.23
C VAL A 454 -17.94 -2.31 -5.71
N GLU A 455 -17.24 -2.93 -4.75
CA GLU A 455 -16.17 -3.87 -5.04
C GLU A 455 -16.49 -5.21 -4.36
N ILE A 456 -16.25 -6.30 -5.08
CA ILE A 456 -16.47 -7.67 -4.59
C ILE A 456 -15.17 -8.44 -4.77
N ILE A 457 -14.62 -8.96 -3.66
CA ILE A 457 -13.50 -9.89 -3.72
C ILE A 457 -14.07 -11.28 -3.43
N SER A 458 -13.94 -12.20 -4.38
CA SER A 458 -14.30 -13.61 -4.21
C SER A 458 -13.03 -14.44 -4.38
N TYR A 459 -12.59 -15.11 -3.31
CA TYR A 459 -11.32 -15.83 -3.29
C TYR A 459 -11.40 -17.08 -2.42
N ASN A 460 -11.30 -18.27 -3.03
CA ASN A 460 -11.31 -19.56 -2.33
C ASN A 460 -12.49 -19.76 -1.35
N GLY A 461 -13.66 -19.18 -1.68
CA GLY A 461 -14.86 -19.25 -0.82
C GLY A 461 -14.92 -18.17 0.26
N LYS A 462 -13.98 -17.25 0.29
CA LYS A 462 -14.09 -16.00 1.04
C LYS A 462 -14.64 -14.91 0.13
N CYS A 463 -15.58 -14.13 0.65
CA CYS A 463 -16.24 -13.04 -0.06
C CYS A 463 -16.12 -11.76 0.76
N VAL A 464 -15.59 -10.69 0.18
CA VAL A 464 -15.53 -9.37 0.80
C VAL A 464 -16.32 -8.40 -0.04
N GLN A 465 -17.24 -7.68 0.57
CA GLN A 465 -18.03 -6.63 -0.08
C GLN A 465 -17.58 -5.27 0.44
N ILE A 466 -17.26 -4.39 -0.49
CA ILE A 466 -16.70 -3.07 -0.24
C ILE A 466 -17.60 -2.03 -0.92
N VAL A 467 -17.96 -0.98 -0.20
CA VAL A 467 -18.76 0.14 -0.72
C VAL A 467 -17.98 1.43 -0.50
N ASN A 468 -17.65 2.12 -1.59
CA ASN A 468 -16.89 3.37 -1.56
C ASN A 468 -15.58 3.28 -0.74
N GLY A 469 -14.86 2.13 -0.87
CA GLY A 469 -13.61 1.86 -0.17
C GLY A 469 -13.77 1.38 1.28
N ILE A 470 -14.99 1.19 1.78
CA ILE A 470 -15.27 0.69 3.13
C ILE A 470 -15.66 -0.78 3.03
N VAL A 471 -14.97 -1.66 3.75
CA VAL A 471 -15.38 -3.08 3.88
C VAL A 471 -16.67 -3.12 4.71
N VAL A 472 -17.78 -3.44 4.06
CA VAL A 472 -19.10 -3.44 4.69
C VAL A 472 -19.55 -4.82 5.14
N ASN A 473 -19.04 -5.88 4.50
CA ASN A 473 -19.39 -7.26 4.85
C ASN A 473 -18.30 -8.24 4.45
N VAL A 474 -18.11 -9.29 5.23
CA VAL A 474 -17.17 -10.38 4.97
C VAL A 474 -17.82 -11.72 5.24
N GLY A 475 -17.74 -12.61 4.26
CA GLY A 475 -18.23 -13.97 4.35
C GLY A 475 -17.14 -14.98 4.06
N GLU A 476 -17.24 -16.15 4.68
CA GLU A 476 -16.29 -17.26 4.54
C GLU A 476 -17.06 -18.56 4.27
N GLU A 477 -16.35 -19.57 3.81
CA GLU A 477 -16.89 -20.91 3.54
C GLU A 477 -18.10 -20.88 2.57
N ALA A 478 -18.06 -20.00 1.57
CA ALA A 478 -19.11 -19.91 0.57
C ALA A 478 -19.29 -21.23 -0.18
N SER A 479 -20.55 -21.67 -0.37
CA SER A 479 -20.88 -22.91 -1.10
C SER A 479 -20.69 -22.79 -2.62
N VAL A 480 -20.73 -21.56 -3.16
CA VAL A 480 -20.43 -21.23 -4.55
C VAL A 480 -19.18 -20.37 -4.58
N LYS A 481 -18.16 -20.79 -5.35
CA LYS A 481 -16.80 -20.20 -5.31
C LYS A 481 -16.34 -19.64 -6.66
N SER A 482 -17.07 -19.92 -7.70
CA SER A 482 -16.83 -19.48 -9.07
C SER A 482 -18.14 -19.43 -9.85
N GLY A 483 -18.16 -18.70 -10.94
CA GLY A 483 -19.30 -18.62 -11.81
C GLY A 483 -19.42 -17.28 -12.54
N ARG A 484 -20.60 -17.03 -13.08
CA ARG A 484 -20.94 -15.82 -13.83
C ARG A 484 -21.23 -14.65 -12.88
N LEU A 485 -21.21 -13.45 -13.44
CA LEU A 485 -21.58 -12.20 -12.77
C LEU A 485 -22.86 -11.65 -13.40
N LEU A 486 -23.73 -11.09 -12.57
CA LEU A 486 -25.06 -10.64 -12.98
C LEU A 486 -25.37 -9.26 -12.38
N MET A 487 -25.99 -8.40 -13.16
CA MET A 487 -26.54 -7.09 -12.74
C MET A 487 -28.06 -7.13 -12.88
N GLN A 488 -28.76 -6.87 -11.79
CA GLN A 488 -30.22 -7.00 -11.74
C GLN A 488 -30.96 -5.79 -12.36
N SER A 489 -32.20 -6.07 -12.77
CA SER A 489 -33.27 -5.13 -13.09
C SER A 489 -34.45 -5.46 -12.17
N GLU A 490 -34.83 -4.55 -11.22
CA GLU A 490 -35.82 -4.87 -10.19
C GLU A 490 -36.73 -3.68 -9.87
N TYR A 491 -37.52 -3.28 -10.85
CA TYR A 491 -38.52 -2.21 -10.75
C TYR A 491 -37.97 -0.83 -10.32
N ALA A 492 -36.64 -0.64 -10.42
CA ALA A 492 -35.99 0.66 -10.17
C ALA A 492 -34.97 0.96 -11.25
N GLU A 493 -34.93 2.24 -11.64
CA GLU A 493 -33.97 2.74 -12.61
C GLU A 493 -32.59 2.81 -12.00
N VAL A 494 -31.60 2.20 -12.64
CA VAL A 494 -30.22 2.19 -12.19
C VAL A 494 -29.24 2.31 -13.37
N TYR A 495 -28.13 2.99 -13.13
CA TYR A 495 -27.06 3.18 -14.09
C TYR A 495 -25.81 2.47 -13.60
N TYR A 496 -25.13 1.73 -14.51
CA TYR A 496 -23.88 1.04 -14.23
C TYR A 496 -22.78 1.49 -15.17
N ARG A 497 -21.56 1.66 -14.67
CA ARG A 497 -20.37 1.93 -15.46
C ARG A 497 -19.12 1.34 -14.78
N ASN A 498 -17.95 1.43 -15.44
CA ASN A 498 -16.68 0.95 -14.90
C ASN A 498 -16.72 -0.51 -14.43
N VAL A 499 -17.48 -1.35 -15.16
CA VAL A 499 -17.60 -2.78 -14.83
C VAL A 499 -16.30 -3.48 -15.18
N LYS A 500 -15.53 -3.86 -14.19
CA LYS A 500 -14.15 -4.35 -14.35
C LYS A 500 -13.88 -5.54 -13.45
N ILE A 501 -12.95 -6.39 -13.88
CA ILE A 501 -12.50 -7.55 -13.09
C ILE A 501 -10.98 -7.67 -13.14
N ARG A 502 -10.37 -8.07 -12.03
CA ARG A 502 -8.99 -8.51 -11.93
C ARG A 502 -8.99 -9.94 -11.41
N LYS A 503 -8.25 -10.84 -12.04
CA LYS A 503 -7.99 -12.18 -11.51
C LYS A 503 -6.99 -12.06 -10.35
N LEU A 504 -7.25 -12.79 -9.27
CA LEU A 504 -6.39 -12.91 -8.08
C LEU A 504 -5.73 -14.27 -8.01
#